data_3ac4845726b46e6d515cd601167c8e9f
#
_entry.id   3ac4845726b46e6d515cd601167c8e9f
#
_cell.length_a   1.000
_cell.length_b   1.000
_cell.length_c   1.000
_cell.angle_alpha   90.00
_cell.angle_beta   90.00
_cell.angle_gamma   90.00
#
_symmetry.space_group_name_H-M   'P 1'
#
loop_
_entity.id
_entity.type
_entity.pdbx_description
1 polymer ?
#
loop_
_entity_poly.entity_id
_entity_poly.type
_entity_poly.pdbx_seq_one_letter_code
_entity_poly.pdbx_strand_id
1 'polypeptide(L)'
;MNIFEEIRNLVIKNLTLMQAAGDLPYSLNFDPVAVEPPRDTSHGDLATNAAMVLASPSKKKSNDIALKLAEALNRSPLIANVEIAGPGFLNIRLEFNVWGTVLRAILEDCKGYGRSNLGAAQKVNVEFVSANPTGPLHVGHTRGAVFGDALASLLEFVGFDVTREYYINDGGAQVDTLARSVYLRYLEAHGHEVAFEDGTYPGDYLIDVGQALKREVGQKFVDRDEQDWLKQIRKFSIDAMMDLIKSDLLSLGIKIDNYFSEKSLYGTGQIEAAISDLRVKGLIYEGTLDAPKGKTDVDWEPRKQTLFKSTKYGDDVDRPVQKSDGNWTYFAPDMAYHFDKLNRGFNHLIDIFGADHGGYVKRMKAAVAALSKEQTTLDIKLIQLVRLYKNGEPFKMSKRAGTFITLRELVDRVGADVARFVMLTRKNDATLDFDFEKVLQQTKENPIFYVQYAHARICSVMRKTIDFGWDVDDKSLAACDMSCLNDAAEQALVAKVAEFPRLVEIAARSNEPHRIAFYLYELASEFHSLWNKGNDHPELRFLHCLLYTSDAADEGLGVDLGGRRII
;
A
#
# COMPACT_ATOMS: atom_id res chain seq x y z
N MET A 1 0.67 22.34 -0.56
CA MET A 1 0.86 22.95 0.78
C MET A 1 0.78 21.84 1.83
N ASN A 2 1.72 21.79 2.79
CA ASN A 2 1.69 20.89 3.95
C ASN A 2 1.88 21.76 5.21
N ILE A 3 0.79 22.13 5.86
CA ILE A 3 0.85 23.04 7.02
C ILE A 3 1.69 22.47 8.18
N PHE A 4 1.70 21.15 8.36
CA PHE A 4 2.51 20.49 9.40
C PHE A 4 4.00 20.68 9.14
N GLU A 5 4.43 20.55 7.88
CA GLU A 5 5.83 20.76 7.51
C GLU A 5 6.22 22.24 7.55
N GLU A 6 5.32 23.15 7.19
CA GLU A 6 5.54 24.60 7.32
C GLU A 6 5.77 24.99 8.78
N ILE A 7 4.91 24.53 9.69
CA ILE A 7 5.08 24.80 11.13
C ILE A 7 6.32 24.07 11.67
N ARG A 8 6.62 22.86 11.22
CA ARG A 8 7.88 22.16 11.59
C ARG A 8 9.11 22.96 11.17
N ASN A 9 9.11 23.50 9.96
CA ASN A 9 10.19 24.35 9.46
C ASN A 9 10.30 25.66 10.27
N LEU A 10 9.17 26.25 10.68
CA LEU A 10 9.15 27.39 11.58
C LEU A 10 9.74 27.05 12.95
N VAL A 11 9.41 25.90 13.53
CA VAL A 11 9.99 25.39 14.77
C VAL A 11 11.51 25.22 14.63
N ILE A 12 11.97 24.55 13.59
CA ILE A 12 13.40 24.32 13.30
C ILE A 12 14.15 25.65 13.12
N LYS A 13 13.56 26.61 12.39
CA LYS A 13 14.13 27.95 12.22
C LYS A 13 14.35 28.64 13.58
N ASN A 14 13.36 28.58 14.46
CA ASN A 14 13.48 29.19 15.80
C ASN A 14 14.51 28.44 16.67
N LEU A 15 14.58 27.11 16.60
CA LEU A 15 15.61 26.33 17.27
C LEU A 15 17.02 26.69 16.78
N THR A 16 17.19 26.93 15.47
CA THR A 16 18.46 27.38 14.89
C THR A 16 18.83 28.79 15.39
N LEU A 17 17.86 29.70 15.54
CA LEU A 17 18.09 31.01 16.14
C LEU A 17 18.50 30.89 17.61
N MET A 18 17.91 29.96 18.37
CA MET A 18 18.30 29.68 19.75
C MET A 18 19.73 29.10 19.84
N GLN A 19 20.18 28.33 18.84
CA GLN A 19 21.58 27.92 18.74
C GLN A 19 22.50 29.13 18.51
N ALA A 20 22.16 30.01 17.58
CA ALA A 20 22.92 31.21 17.28
C ALA A 20 23.01 32.16 18.49
N ALA A 21 21.98 32.20 19.34
CA ALA A 21 21.94 32.97 20.58
C ALA A 21 22.69 32.31 21.76
N GLY A 22 23.25 31.09 21.56
CA GLY A 22 23.91 30.34 22.63
C GLY A 22 22.96 29.61 23.59
N ASP A 23 21.68 29.61 23.29
CA ASP A 23 20.65 28.94 24.09
C ASP A 23 20.63 27.43 23.89
N LEU A 24 21.10 26.94 22.75
CA LEU A 24 21.21 25.52 22.44
C LEU A 24 22.58 25.19 21.83
N PRO A 25 23.11 23.98 22.06
CA PRO A 25 24.36 23.54 21.42
C PRO A 25 24.21 23.39 19.88
N TYR A 26 25.23 23.77 19.12
CA TYR A 26 25.26 23.64 17.65
C TYR A 26 25.24 22.17 17.15
N SER A 27 25.61 21.22 18.02
CA SER A 27 25.69 19.78 17.67
C SER A 27 24.34 19.04 17.70
N LEU A 28 23.24 19.74 17.94
CA LEU A 28 21.91 19.10 18.02
C LEU A 28 21.40 18.73 16.65
N ASN A 29 20.92 17.48 16.53
CA ASN A 29 20.12 17.02 15.38
C ASN A 29 18.64 17.36 15.62
N PHE A 30 18.00 17.98 14.63
CA PHE A 30 16.58 18.34 14.65
C PHE A 30 15.67 17.33 13.92
N ASP A 31 16.23 16.25 13.35
CA ASP A 31 15.43 15.22 12.67
C ASP A 31 14.31 14.62 13.55
N PRO A 32 14.52 14.39 14.88
CA PRO A 32 13.47 13.88 15.75
C PRO A 32 12.35 14.88 16.08
N VAL A 33 12.51 16.15 15.69
CA VAL A 33 11.47 17.18 15.93
C VAL A 33 10.29 16.91 15.01
N ALA A 34 9.13 16.69 15.60
CA ALA A 34 7.87 16.44 14.91
C ALA A 34 6.83 17.51 15.22
N VAL A 35 5.94 17.75 14.26
CA VAL A 35 4.70 18.51 14.42
C VAL A 35 3.55 17.59 14.02
N GLU A 36 2.60 17.41 14.92
CA GLU A 36 1.53 16.41 14.80
C GLU A 36 0.20 16.99 15.26
N PRO A 37 -0.95 16.40 14.87
CA PRO A 37 -2.22 16.72 15.50
C PRO A 37 -2.15 16.45 17.01
N PRO A 38 -2.73 17.29 17.87
CA PRO A 38 -2.80 17.00 19.29
C PRO A 38 -3.69 15.76 19.52
N ARG A 39 -3.52 15.08 20.67
CA ARG A 39 -4.38 13.95 21.04
C ARG A 39 -5.83 14.36 21.30
N ASP A 40 -6.02 15.58 21.76
CA ASP A 40 -7.31 16.19 22.03
C ASP A 40 -7.32 17.57 21.38
N THR A 41 -8.29 17.83 20.52
CA THR A 41 -8.44 19.07 19.75
C THR A 41 -8.67 20.30 20.64
N SER A 42 -9.12 20.12 21.89
CA SER A 42 -9.24 21.21 22.87
C SER A 42 -7.88 21.84 23.20
N HIS A 43 -6.77 21.10 23.00
CA HIS A 43 -5.42 21.58 23.30
C HIS A 43 -4.79 22.43 22.17
N GLY A 44 -5.46 22.62 21.05
CA GLY A 44 -4.95 23.41 19.92
C GLY A 44 -5.10 22.67 18.59
N ASP A 45 -4.47 23.18 17.55
CA ASP A 45 -4.54 22.61 16.20
C ASP A 45 -3.38 21.67 15.91
N LEU A 46 -2.20 21.97 16.46
CA LEU A 46 -0.96 21.22 16.27
C LEU A 46 -0.22 21.07 17.60
N ALA A 47 0.63 20.07 17.70
CA ALA A 47 1.52 19.88 18.83
C ALA A 47 2.94 19.56 18.36
N THR A 48 3.98 20.02 19.10
CA THR A 48 5.36 19.63 18.82
C THR A 48 6.05 19.08 20.05
N ASN A 49 6.88 18.03 19.81
CA ASN A 49 7.73 17.39 20.80
C ASN A 49 9.11 18.05 20.94
N ALA A 50 9.37 19.15 20.25
CA ALA A 50 10.71 19.75 20.08
C ALA A 50 11.50 19.89 21.38
N ALA A 51 10.89 20.49 22.41
CA ALA A 51 11.60 20.69 23.67
C ALA A 51 11.91 19.38 24.40
N MET A 52 11.07 18.38 24.28
CA MET A 52 11.27 17.07 24.92
C MET A 52 12.43 16.29 24.27
N VAL A 53 12.44 16.19 22.94
CA VAL A 53 13.45 15.41 22.23
C VAL A 53 14.83 16.06 22.30
N LEU A 54 14.88 17.39 22.49
CA LEU A 54 16.13 18.14 22.58
C LEU A 54 16.65 18.30 24.04
N ALA A 55 15.86 18.01 25.05
CA ALA A 55 16.25 18.20 26.46
C ALA A 55 17.50 17.41 26.84
N SER A 56 17.47 16.09 26.60
CA SER A 56 18.61 15.21 26.94
C SER A 56 19.87 15.53 26.14
N PRO A 57 19.84 15.64 24.80
CA PRO A 57 21.03 15.99 24.02
C PRO A 57 21.63 17.36 24.34
N SER A 58 20.79 18.33 24.68
CA SER A 58 21.24 19.69 25.05
C SER A 58 21.67 19.83 26.50
N LYS A 59 21.41 18.81 27.34
CA LYS A 59 21.59 18.84 28.80
C LYS A 59 20.84 20.00 29.48
N LYS A 60 19.67 20.38 28.93
CA LYS A 60 18.78 21.42 29.46
C LYS A 60 17.45 20.84 29.89
N LYS A 61 16.74 21.55 30.77
CA LYS A 61 15.38 21.16 31.12
C LYS A 61 14.43 21.40 29.94
N SER A 62 13.54 20.46 29.67
CA SER A 62 12.56 20.54 28.59
C SER A 62 11.72 21.82 28.71
N ASN A 63 11.26 22.17 29.92
CA ASN A 63 10.47 23.37 30.14
C ASN A 63 11.21 24.68 29.82
N ASP A 64 12.54 24.76 30.07
CA ASP A 64 13.33 25.94 29.74
C ASP A 64 13.43 26.15 28.22
N ILE A 65 13.56 25.06 27.48
CA ILE A 65 13.54 25.07 26.01
C ILE A 65 12.13 25.44 25.52
N ALA A 66 11.09 24.85 26.12
CA ALA A 66 9.70 25.07 25.75
C ALA A 66 9.30 26.52 25.92
N LEU A 67 9.68 27.16 27.03
CA LEU A 67 9.37 28.59 27.30
C LEU A 67 9.95 29.49 26.21
N LYS A 68 11.24 29.38 25.93
CA LYS A 68 11.91 30.18 24.90
C LYS A 68 11.36 29.94 23.50
N LEU A 69 11.09 28.67 23.18
CA LEU A 69 10.51 28.33 21.89
C LEU A 69 9.08 28.84 21.73
N ALA A 70 8.26 28.74 22.78
CA ALA A 70 6.90 29.28 22.79
C ALA A 70 6.88 30.81 22.59
N GLU A 71 7.76 31.55 23.30
CA GLU A 71 7.92 33.01 23.10
C GLU A 71 8.31 33.37 21.66
N ALA A 72 9.20 32.57 21.05
CA ALA A 72 9.65 32.78 19.68
C ALA A 72 8.53 32.48 18.67
N LEU A 73 7.80 31.39 18.86
CA LEU A 73 6.70 30.99 17.99
C LEU A 73 5.52 31.94 18.05
N ASN A 74 5.16 32.48 19.23
CA ASN A 74 4.09 33.47 19.40
C ASN A 74 4.33 34.78 18.66
N ARG A 75 5.53 35.04 18.14
CA ARG A 75 5.82 36.20 17.28
C ARG A 75 5.48 35.96 15.80
N SER A 76 5.13 34.72 15.43
CA SER A 76 4.79 34.38 14.06
C SER A 76 3.35 34.83 13.73
N PRO A 77 3.11 35.43 12.55
CA PRO A 77 1.76 35.77 12.11
C PRO A 77 0.89 34.54 11.76
N LEU A 78 1.44 33.32 11.79
CA LEU A 78 0.71 32.09 11.57
C LEU A 78 0.13 31.51 12.87
N ILE A 79 0.57 32.00 14.03
CA ILE A 79 0.30 31.40 15.34
C ILE A 79 -0.47 32.36 16.21
N ALA A 80 -1.67 31.96 16.62
CA ALA A 80 -2.51 32.70 17.54
C ALA A 80 -2.05 32.51 18.98
N ASN A 81 -1.67 31.30 19.38
CA ASN A 81 -1.20 30.99 20.73
C ASN A 81 -0.37 29.73 20.80
N VAL A 82 0.57 29.67 21.73
CA VAL A 82 1.34 28.45 22.07
C VAL A 82 1.25 28.22 23.58
N GLU A 83 0.79 27.03 23.95
CA GLU A 83 0.67 26.59 25.34
C GLU A 83 1.65 25.44 25.62
N ILE A 84 2.30 25.48 26.79
CA ILE A 84 3.19 24.43 27.25
C ILE A 84 2.38 23.42 28.05
N ALA A 85 2.44 22.13 27.62
CA ALA A 85 1.72 21.06 28.26
C ALA A 85 2.67 19.97 28.78
N GLY A 86 2.36 19.44 29.95
CA GLY A 86 3.08 18.33 30.57
C GLY A 86 4.59 18.56 30.66
N PRO A 87 5.42 17.61 30.26
CA PRO A 87 6.89 17.68 30.41
C PRO A 87 7.58 18.53 29.32
N GLY A 88 6.86 19.41 28.61
CA GLY A 88 7.43 20.31 27.59
C GLY A 88 6.92 20.07 26.18
N PHE A 89 5.74 19.48 25.99
CA PHE A 89 5.01 19.60 24.73
C PHE A 89 4.58 21.05 24.51
N LEU A 90 4.59 21.49 23.26
CA LEU A 90 4.01 22.76 22.90
C LEU A 90 2.77 22.50 22.05
N ASN A 91 1.63 22.92 22.55
CA ASN A 91 0.37 22.92 21.82
C ASN A 91 0.25 24.27 21.10
N ILE A 92 -0.02 24.23 19.82
CA ILE A 92 -0.01 25.40 18.93
C ILE A 92 -1.43 25.58 18.39
N ARG A 93 -1.94 26.79 18.55
CA ARG A 93 -3.17 27.25 17.90
C ARG A 93 -2.79 28.17 16.75
N LEU A 94 -3.29 27.86 15.57
CA LEU A 94 -3.03 28.66 14.37
C LEU A 94 -3.97 29.86 14.29
N GLU A 95 -3.51 30.89 13.58
CA GLU A 95 -4.39 31.97 13.19
C GLU A 95 -5.49 31.47 12.24
N PHE A 96 -6.67 31.98 12.37
CA PHE A 96 -7.86 31.55 11.63
C PHE A 96 -7.65 31.58 10.10
N ASN A 97 -6.98 32.61 9.59
CA ASN A 97 -6.72 32.81 8.17
C ASN A 97 -5.82 31.73 7.54
N VAL A 98 -5.08 30.97 8.37
CA VAL A 98 -4.23 29.86 7.91
C VAL A 98 -5.10 28.75 7.26
N TRP A 99 -6.24 28.45 7.87
CA TRP A 99 -7.18 27.44 7.36
C TRP A 99 -7.76 27.84 6.00
N GLY A 100 -8.11 29.11 5.81
CA GLY A 100 -8.52 29.62 4.51
C GLY A 100 -7.42 29.51 3.45
N THR A 101 -6.16 29.68 3.84
CA THR A 101 -5.01 29.49 2.92
C THR A 101 -4.85 28.02 2.53
N VAL A 102 -5.03 27.08 3.46
CA VAL A 102 -5.01 25.64 3.18
C VAL A 102 -6.13 25.27 2.18
N LEU A 103 -7.36 25.74 2.41
CA LEU A 103 -8.48 25.48 1.51
C LEU A 103 -8.24 26.02 0.09
N ARG A 104 -7.71 27.25 -0.04
CA ARG A 104 -7.34 27.81 -1.35
C ARG A 104 -6.30 26.96 -2.05
N ALA A 105 -5.26 26.51 -1.35
CA ALA A 105 -4.23 25.65 -1.93
C ALA A 105 -4.79 24.29 -2.41
N ILE A 106 -5.81 23.75 -1.72
CA ILE A 106 -6.51 22.54 -2.15
C ILE A 106 -7.29 22.81 -3.44
N LEU A 107 -8.05 23.90 -3.51
CA LEU A 107 -8.87 24.25 -4.67
C LEU A 107 -8.01 24.63 -5.89
N GLU A 108 -6.82 25.21 -5.69
CA GLU A 108 -5.88 25.53 -6.77
C GLU A 108 -5.25 24.30 -7.43
N ASP A 109 -5.06 23.21 -6.68
CA ASP A 109 -4.50 21.96 -7.16
C ASP A 109 -5.14 20.73 -6.49
N CYS A 110 -6.43 20.53 -6.70
CA CYS A 110 -7.19 19.42 -6.12
C CYS A 110 -6.54 18.04 -6.38
N LYS A 111 -6.06 17.80 -7.59
CA LYS A 111 -5.46 16.52 -7.97
C LYS A 111 -4.03 16.33 -7.48
N GLY A 112 -3.32 17.43 -7.25
CA GLY A 112 -1.95 17.43 -6.74
C GLY A 112 -1.85 17.61 -5.24
N TYR A 113 -2.94 17.95 -4.54
CA TYR A 113 -2.92 18.13 -3.10
C TYR A 113 -2.43 16.87 -2.38
N GLY A 114 -1.43 17.03 -1.54
CA GLY A 114 -0.73 15.93 -0.87
C GLY A 114 0.44 15.33 -1.65
N ARG A 115 0.64 15.68 -2.91
CA ARG A 115 1.86 15.29 -3.64
C ARG A 115 3.08 15.94 -2.99
N SER A 116 4.18 15.17 -2.99
CA SER A 116 5.48 15.69 -2.54
C SER A 116 6.61 15.13 -3.41
N ASN A 117 7.81 15.62 -3.20
CA ASN A 117 9.01 15.10 -3.86
C ASN A 117 9.86 14.29 -2.88
N LEU A 118 9.23 13.58 -1.95
CA LEU A 118 9.90 12.73 -0.96
C LEU A 118 10.79 11.68 -1.62
N GLY A 119 10.30 11.11 -2.73
CA GLY A 119 11.00 10.06 -3.47
C GLY A 119 12.16 10.58 -4.33
N ALA A 120 12.22 11.88 -4.64
CA ALA A 120 13.26 12.49 -5.47
C ALA A 120 13.58 11.69 -6.75
N ALA A 121 12.56 11.09 -7.37
CA ALA A 121 12.65 10.20 -8.53
C ALA A 121 13.57 8.97 -8.33
N GLN A 122 13.81 8.54 -7.09
CA GLN A 122 14.53 7.31 -6.81
C GLN A 122 13.75 6.11 -7.35
N LYS A 123 14.47 5.17 -7.98
CA LYS A 123 13.88 3.97 -8.56
C LYS A 123 13.53 2.95 -7.48
N VAL A 124 12.27 2.55 -7.44
CA VAL A 124 11.73 1.54 -6.53
C VAL A 124 11.11 0.40 -7.32
N ASN A 125 11.47 -0.83 -6.99
CA ASN A 125 10.80 -2.03 -7.49
C ASN A 125 9.82 -2.53 -6.41
N VAL A 126 8.55 -2.68 -6.77
CA VAL A 126 7.52 -3.26 -5.90
C VAL A 126 7.05 -4.56 -6.52
N GLU A 127 7.49 -5.68 -5.96
CA GLU A 127 7.08 -7.01 -6.37
C GLU A 127 5.89 -7.49 -5.53
N PHE A 128 4.84 -7.96 -6.19
CA PHE A 128 3.66 -8.46 -5.49
C PHE A 128 2.87 -9.46 -6.33
N VAL A 129 2.00 -10.21 -5.66
CA VAL A 129 1.27 -11.38 -6.16
C VAL A 129 2.20 -12.55 -6.42
N SER A 130 2.99 -12.52 -7.47
CA SER A 130 3.98 -13.55 -7.88
C SER A 130 3.50 -14.99 -7.67
N ALA A 131 2.19 -15.24 -7.97
CA ALA A 131 1.56 -16.53 -7.81
C ALA A 131 2.02 -17.48 -8.89
N ASN A 132 2.09 -18.80 -8.58
CA ASN A 132 2.39 -19.82 -9.57
C ASN A 132 1.34 -19.82 -10.69
N PRO A 133 1.73 -19.87 -11.97
CA PRO A 133 0.81 -19.83 -13.10
C PRO A 133 0.12 -21.19 -13.30
N THR A 134 -0.55 -21.71 -12.28
CA THR A 134 -1.21 -23.02 -12.27
C THR A 134 -2.73 -22.95 -12.15
N GLY A 135 -3.30 -21.74 -12.17
CA GLY A 135 -4.73 -21.51 -12.08
C GLY A 135 -5.07 -20.04 -11.81
N PRO A 136 -6.37 -19.72 -11.68
CA PRO A 136 -6.84 -18.36 -11.40
C PRO A 136 -6.34 -17.87 -10.02
N LEU A 137 -6.27 -16.56 -9.88
CA LEU A 137 -6.04 -15.96 -8.59
C LEU A 137 -7.24 -16.21 -7.65
N HIS A 138 -6.98 -16.43 -6.39
CA HIS A 138 -8.02 -16.60 -5.38
C HIS A 138 -7.96 -15.48 -4.34
N VAL A 139 -8.97 -15.39 -3.50
CA VAL A 139 -9.12 -14.34 -2.49
C VAL A 139 -7.88 -14.16 -1.60
N GLY A 140 -7.10 -15.23 -1.34
CA GLY A 140 -5.84 -15.12 -0.61
C GLY A 140 -4.77 -14.28 -1.31
N HIS A 141 -4.79 -14.24 -2.65
CA HIS A 141 -3.88 -13.38 -3.42
C HIS A 141 -4.38 -11.93 -3.50
N THR A 142 -5.71 -11.72 -3.38
CA THR A 142 -6.33 -10.39 -3.55
C THR A 142 -5.76 -9.37 -2.58
N ARG A 143 -5.53 -9.76 -1.33
CA ARG A 143 -5.00 -8.84 -0.31
C ARG A 143 -3.59 -8.37 -0.64
N GLY A 144 -2.72 -9.28 -1.05
CA GLY A 144 -1.36 -8.94 -1.48
C GLY A 144 -1.35 -8.08 -2.75
N ALA A 145 -2.24 -8.38 -3.70
CA ALA A 145 -2.40 -7.62 -4.93
C ALA A 145 -2.84 -6.17 -4.65
N VAL A 146 -3.88 -5.99 -3.84
CA VAL A 146 -4.39 -4.66 -3.47
C VAL A 146 -3.37 -3.87 -2.65
N PHE A 147 -2.71 -4.52 -1.68
CA PHE A 147 -1.69 -3.88 -0.86
C PHE A 147 -0.50 -3.41 -1.71
N GLY A 148 -0.03 -4.26 -2.62
CA GLY A 148 1.10 -3.94 -3.51
C GLY A 148 0.80 -2.78 -4.45
N ASP A 149 -0.34 -2.80 -5.09
CA ASP A 149 -0.76 -1.73 -6.00
C ASP A 149 -1.01 -0.41 -5.26
N ALA A 150 -1.67 -0.46 -4.10
CA ALA A 150 -1.89 0.74 -3.27
C ALA A 150 -0.57 1.33 -2.76
N LEU A 151 0.40 0.48 -2.36
CA LEU A 151 1.73 0.94 -1.95
C LEU A 151 2.49 1.55 -3.13
N ALA A 152 2.49 0.89 -4.29
CA ALA A 152 3.14 1.41 -5.50
C ALA A 152 2.57 2.79 -5.88
N SER A 153 1.23 2.93 -5.90
CA SER A 153 0.56 4.20 -6.20
C SER A 153 0.87 5.28 -5.16
N LEU A 154 0.97 4.92 -3.88
CA LEU A 154 1.35 5.83 -2.80
C LEU A 154 2.79 6.35 -2.97
N LEU A 155 3.73 5.48 -3.32
CA LEU A 155 5.13 5.84 -3.57
C LEU A 155 5.26 6.74 -4.81
N GLU A 156 4.54 6.44 -5.91
CA GLU A 156 4.47 7.32 -7.08
C GLU A 156 3.93 8.70 -6.72
N PHE A 157 2.89 8.74 -5.89
CA PHE A 157 2.26 9.99 -5.47
C PHE A 157 3.21 10.92 -4.71
N VAL A 158 4.19 10.36 -3.99
CA VAL A 158 5.23 11.13 -3.28
C VAL A 158 6.56 11.21 -4.05
N GLY A 159 6.56 10.94 -5.35
CA GLY A 159 7.66 11.26 -6.26
C GLY A 159 8.74 10.19 -6.43
N PHE A 160 8.48 8.93 -6.10
CA PHE A 160 9.36 7.82 -6.50
C PHE A 160 9.09 7.41 -7.96
N ASP A 161 10.12 6.88 -8.64
CA ASP A 161 10.02 6.19 -9.93
C ASP A 161 9.77 4.69 -9.65
N VAL A 162 8.50 4.28 -9.70
CA VAL A 162 8.07 2.95 -9.26
C VAL A 162 7.87 2.01 -10.44
N THR A 163 8.38 0.80 -10.32
CA THR A 163 8.08 -0.32 -11.22
C THR A 163 7.33 -1.40 -10.45
N ARG A 164 6.11 -1.72 -10.89
CA ARG A 164 5.30 -2.86 -10.41
C ARG A 164 5.78 -4.11 -11.10
N GLU A 165 6.20 -5.11 -10.34
CA GLU A 165 6.78 -6.33 -10.87
C GLU A 165 6.04 -7.58 -10.39
N TYR A 166 5.93 -8.56 -11.29
CA TYR A 166 5.38 -9.87 -11.04
C TYR A 166 6.41 -10.93 -11.44
N TYR A 167 6.82 -11.78 -10.51
CA TYR A 167 7.69 -12.91 -10.78
C TYR A 167 6.88 -14.12 -11.21
N ILE A 168 7.10 -14.61 -12.43
CA ILE A 168 6.44 -15.80 -12.98
C ILE A 168 7.28 -17.03 -12.62
N ASN A 169 6.77 -17.87 -11.73
CA ASN A 169 7.41 -19.12 -11.33
C ASN A 169 7.12 -20.21 -12.40
N ASP A 170 7.74 -20.07 -13.56
CA ASP A 170 7.59 -20.96 -14.72
C ASP A 170 8.75 -21.94 -14.91
N GLY A 171 9.70 -21.99 -13.98
CA GLY A 171 10.87 -22.89 -13.99
C GLY A 171 10.60 -24.27 -13.39
N GLY A 172 9.64 -24.42 -12.49
CA GLY A 172 9.43 -25.59 -11.66
C GLY A 172 8.61 -26.73 -12.30
N ALA A 173 8.58 -27.90 -11.63
CA ALA A 173 7.83 -29.08 -12.07
C ALA A 173 6.31 -28.91 -12.08
N GLN A 174 5.78 -27.92 -11.35
CA GLN A 174 4.33 -27.63 -11.29
C GLN A 174 3.75 -27.25 -12.66
N VAL A 175 4.55 -26.60 -13.51
CA VAL A 175 4.11 -26.25 -14.87
C VAL A 175 4.07 -27.45 -15.83
N ASP A 176 4.85 -28.50 -15.58
CA ASP A 176 4.73 -29.75 -16.31
C ASP A 176 3.43 -30.47 -15.93
N THR A 177 3.08 -30.47 -14.64
CA THR A 177 1.80 -30.98 -14.16
C THR A 177 0.61 -30.20 -14.74
N LEU A 178 0.73 -28.88 -14.84
CA LEU A 178 -0.27 -28.06 -15.54
C LEU A 178 -0.41 -28.46 -17.00
N ALA A 179 0.72 -28.62 -17.72
CA ALA A 179 0.71 -29.01 -19.11
C ALA A 179 0.02 -30.37 -19.33
N ARG A 180 0.27 -31.35 -18.45
CA ARG A 180 -0.42 -32.66 -18.44
C ARG A 180 -1.92 -32.49 -18.23
N SER A 181 -2.31 -31.64 -17.30
CA SER A 181 -3.73 -31.34 -17.01
C SER A 181 -4.43 -30.69 -18.21
N VAL A 182 -3.76 -29.76 -18.89
CA VAL A 182 -4.29 -29.13 -20.13
C VAL A 182 -4.34 -30.14 -21.27
N TYR A 183 -3.36 -31.07 -21.37
CA TYR A 183 -3.40 -32.14 -22.34
C TYR A 183 -4.59 -33.09 -22.13
N LEU A 184 -4.90 -33.46 -20.89
CA LEU A 184 -6.11 -34.22 -20.57
C LEU A 184 -7.39 -33.49 -21.03
N ARG A 185 -7.52 -32.18 -20.73
CA ARG A 185 -8.65 -31.38 -21.23
C ARG A 185 -8.70 -31.24 -22.74
N TYR A 186 -7.55 -31.24 -23.41
CA TYR A 186 -7.46 -31.29 -24.88
C TYR A 186 -7.96 -32.61 -25.42
N LEU A 187 -7.61 -33.77 -24.83
CA LEU A 187 -8.13 -35.07 -25.20
C LEU A 187 -9.64 -35.18 -24.96
N GLU A 188 -10.12 -34.69 -23.81
CA GLU A 188 -11.56 -34.61 -23.49
C GLU A 188 -12.32 -33.76 -24.54
N ALA A 189 -11.75 -32.65 -24.99
CA ALA A 189 -12.32 -31.83 -26.06
C ALA A 189 -12.38 -32.60 -27.41
N HIS A 190 -11.55 -33.62 -27.63
CA HIS A 190 -11.60 -34.52 -28.78
C HIS A 190 -12.55 -35.70 -28.60
N GLY A 191 -13.22 -35.84 -27.46
CA GLY A 191 -14.19 -36.89 -27.18
C GLY A 191 -13.58 -38.14 -26.51
N HIS A 192 -12.34 -38.07 -26.02
CA HIS A 192 -11.75 -39.16 -25.26
C HIS A 192 -12.23 -39.09 -23.80
N GLU A 193 -12.45 -40.25 -23.19
CA GLU A 193 -12.62 -40.36 -21.75
C GLU A 193 -11.26 -40.19 -21.07
N VAL A 194 -11.17 -39.28 -20.10
CA VAL A 194 -9.95 -38.97 -19.38
C VAL A 194 -10.14 -39.12 -17.89
N ALA A 195 -9.10 -39.52 -17.17
CA ALA A 195 -9.05 -39.55 -15.71
C ALA A 195 -7.96 -38.61 -15.22
N PHE A 196 -8.29 -37.81 -14.23
CA PHE A 196 -7.33 -36.93 -13.54
C PHE A 196 -6.71 -37.68 -12.37
N GLU A 197 -5.43 -37.92 -12.43
CA GLU A 197 -4.66 -38.55 -11.35
C GLU A 197 -4.43 -37.60 -10.20
N ASP A 198 -4.15 -38.16 -9.01
CA ASP A 198 -3.78 -37.37 -7.83
C ASP A 198 -2.55 -36.50 -8.13
N GLY A 199 -2.68 -35.21 -7.79
CA GLY A 199 -1.63 -34.20 -8.02
C GLY A 199 -1.78 -33.41 -9.32
N THR A 200 -2.70 -33.76 -10.21
CA THR A 200 -3.07 -32.96 -11.40
C THR A 200 -4.00 -31.81 -11.03
N TYR A 201 -4.27 -30.92 -11.98
CA TYR A 201 -5.19 -29.78 -11.84
C TYR A 201 -6.53 -30.07 -12.57
N PRO A 202 -7.56 -30.59 -11.88
CA PRO A 202 -8.81 -30.99 -12.52
C PRO A 202 -9.81 -29.83 -12.72
N GLY A 203 -9.43 -28.59 -12.34
CA GLY A 203 -10.36 -27.45 -12.27
C GLY A 203 -11.00 -27.11 -13.63
N ASP A 204 -12.27 -26.67 -13.58
CA ASP A 204 -13.08 -26.33 -14.77
C ASP A 204 -12.50 -25.19 -15.60
N TYR A 205 -11.68 -24.31 -15.00
CA TYR A 205 -10.95 -23.25 -15.70
C TYR A 205 -10.02 -23.75 -16.80
N LEU A 206 -9.63 -25.04 -16.77
CA LEU A 206 -8.83 -25.67 -17.83
C LEU A 206 -9.66 -26.23 -19.00
N ILE A 207 -10.99 -26.30 -18.90
CA ILE A 207 -11.86 -26.79 -19.98
C ILE A 207 -11.71 -25.88 -21.20
N ASP A 208 -11.87 -24.58 -21.01
CA ASP A 208 -11.73 -23.60 -22.09
C ASP A 208 -10.30 -23.56 -22.65
N VAL A 209 -9.29 -23.80 -21.83
CA VAL A 209 -7.88 -23.88 -22.24
C VAL A 209 -7.63 -25.10 -23.12
N GLY A 210 -8.20 -26.26 -22.76
CA GLY A 210 -8.14 -27.48 -23.58
C GLY A 210 -8.85 -27.32 -24.93
N GLN A 211 -10.01 -26.66 -24.93
CA GLN A 211 -10.73 -26.32 -26.17
C GLN A 211 -9.96 -25.30 -27.02
N ALA A 212 -9.31 -24.31 -26.42
CA ALA A 212 -8.45 -23.36 -27.11
C ALA A 212 -7.25 -24.06 -27.76
N LEU A 213 -6.61 -24.96 -27.04
CA LEU A 213 -5.51 -25.77 -27.56
C LEU A 213 -5.97 -26.64 -28.77
N LYS A 214 -7.16 -27.27 -28.68
CA LYS A 214 -7.76 -27.99 -29.82
C LYS A 214 -7.96 -27.08 -31.03
N ARG A 215 -8.43 -25.87 -30.86
CA ARG A 215 -8.59 -24.89 -31.96
C ARG A 215 -7.25 -24.53 -32.61
N GLU A 216 -6.18 -24.42 -31.81
CA GLU A 216 -4.86 -23.98 -32.28
C GLU A 216 -4.12 -25.11 -33.02
N VAL A 217 -4.12 -26.33 -32.47
CA VAL A 217 -3.26 -27.41 -32.97
C VAL A 217 -4.02 -28.58 -33.64
N GLY A 218 -5.38 -28.53 -33.65
CA GLY A 218 -6.20 -29.61 -34.18
C GLY A 218 -5.93 -30.96 -33.49
N GLN A 219 -5.74 -32.02 -34.26
CA GLN A 219 -5.46 -33.37 -33.74
C GLN A 219 -3.97 -33.69 -33.61
N LYS A 220 -3.09 -32.69 -33.72
CA LYS A 220 -1.62 -32.87 -33.80
C LYS A 220 -1.04 -33.74 -32.70
N PHE A 221 -1.58 -33.66 -31.49
CA PHE A 221 -1.04 -34.31 -30.30
C PHE A 221 -1.91 -35.47 -29.78
N VAL A 222 -3.02 -35.80 -30.46
CA VAL A 222 -3.82 -36.99 -30.12
C VAL A 222 -2.96 -38.23 -30.33
N ASP A 223 -2.97 -39.14 -29.36
CA ASP A 223 -2.20 -40.40 -29.38
C ASP A 223 -0.68 -40.25 -29.58
N ARG A 224 -0.10 -39.13 -29.08
CA ARG A 224 1.34 -38.88 -29.10
C ARG A 224 1.96 -39.06 -27.71
N ASP A 225 3.23 -39.45 -27.70
CA ASP A 225 4.02 -39.56 -26.48
C ASP A 225 4.28 -38.22 -25.84
N GLU A 226 4.42 -38.18 -24.51
CA GLU A 226 4.60 -36.94 -23.73
C GLU A 226 5.74 -36.04 -24.24
N GLN A 227 6.85 -36.63 -24.66
CA GLN A 227 8.00 -35.91 -25.18
C GLN A 227 7.71 -35.09 -26.45
N ASP A 228 6.69 -35.46 -27.22
CA ASP A 228 6.32 -34.79 -28.47
C ASP A 228 5.50 -33.54 -28.25
N TRP A 229 4.76 -33.46 -27.15
CA TRP A 229 3.84 -32.36 -26.89
C TRP A 229 4.16 -31.54 -25.62
N LEU A 230 4.84 -32.10 -24.62
CA LEU A 230 5.02 -31.47 -23.31
C LEU A 230 5.57 -30.03 -23.41
N LYS A 231 6.62 -29.82 -24.19
CA LYS A 231 7.26 -28.51 -24.34
C LYS A 231 6.33 -27.46 -24.95
N GLN A 232 5.53 -27.83 -25.95
CA GLN A 232 4.62 -26.91 -26.63
C GLN A 232 3.40 -26.62 -25.77
N ILE A 233 2.80 -27.67 -25.19
CA ILE A 233 1.61 -27.51 -24.31
C ILE A 233 1.99 -26.77 -23.03
N ARG A 234 3.19 -27.01 -22.46
CA ARG A 234 3.70 -26.25 -21.31
C ARG A 234 3.71 -24.75 -21.60
N LYS A 235 4.28 -24.34 -22.74
CA LYS A 235 4.30 -22.92 -23.11
C LYS A 235 2.87 -22.38 -23.25
N PHE A 236 2.02 -23.06 -24.00
CA PHE A 236 0.62 -22.68 -24.20
C PHE A 236 -0.14 -22.54 -22.86
N SER A 237 0.04 -23.51 -21.97
CA SER A 237 -0.62 -23.52 -20.66
C SER A 237 -0.20 -22.34 -19.78
N ILE A 238 1.11 -22.03 -19.76
CA ILE A 238 1.63 -20.86 -19.01
C ILE A 238 1.05 -19.58 -19.58
N ASP A 239 1.10 -19.40 -20.89
CA ASP A 239 0.58 -18.21 -21.56
C ASP A 239 -0.92 -18.03 -21.24
N ALA A 240 -1.73 -19.09 -21.34
CA ALA A 240 -3.16 -19.05 -21.01
C ALA A 240 -3.42 -18.69 -19.53
N MET A 241 -2.66 -19.26 -18.60
CA MET A 241 -2.79 -18.93 -17.18
C MET A 241 -2.35 -17.51 -16.88
N MET A 242 -1.30 -17.02 -17.51
CA MET A 242 -0.86 -15.64 -17.34
C MET A 242 -1.87 -14.64 -17.89
N ASP A 243 -2.54 -14.96 -19.00
CA ASP A 243 -3.61 -14.09 -19.52
C ASP A 243 -4.82 -14.05 -18.57
N LEU A 244 -5.18 -15.18 -17.95
CA LEU A 244 -6.19 -15.24 -16.90
C LEU A 244 -5.81 -14.39 -15.70
N ILE A 245 -4.58 -14.53 -15.19
CA ILE A 245 -4.05 -13.77 -14.05
C ILE A 245 -4.05 -12.27 -14.35
N LYS A 246 -3.60 -11.85 -15.53
CA LYS A 246 -3.63 -10.44 -15.96
C LYS A 246 -5.07 -9.89 -16.01
N SER A 247 -6.00 -10.69 -16.54
CA SER A 247 -7.42 -10.32 -16.56
C SER A 247 -8.01 -10.18 -15.17
N ASP A 248 -7.64 -11.08 -14.24
CA ASP A 248 -8.06 -11.00 -12.84
C ASP A 248 -7.53 -9.74 -12.18
N LEU A 249 -6.24 -9.43 -12.31
CA LEU A 249 -5.64 -8.20 -11.78
C LEU A 249 -6.28 -6.95 -12.35
N LEU A 250 -6.54 -6.94 -13.68
CA LEU A 250 -7.19 -5.82 -14.34
C LEU A 250 -8.61 -5.58 -13.82
N SER A 251 -9.33 -6.63 -13.39
CA SER A 251 -10.66 -6.46 -12.78
C SER A 251 -10.65 -5.68 -11.46
N LEU A 252 -9.50 -5.65 -10.78
CA LEU A 252 -9.23 -4.79 -9.62
C LEU A 252 -8.62 -3.43 -10.00
N GLY A 253 -8.43 -3.14 -11.30
CA GLY A 253 -7.73 -1.96 -11.78
C GLY A 253 -6.22 -2.01 -11.62
N ILE A 254 -5.65 -3.19 -11.35
CA ILE A 254 -4.22 -3.39 -11.12
C ILE A 254 -3.50 -3.68 -12.44
N LYS A 255 -2.44 -2.92 -12.71
CA LYS A 255 -1.55 -3.12 -13.86
C LYS A 255 -0.14 -3.39 -13.38
N ILE A 256 0.50 -4.40 -13.95
CA ILE A 256 1.89 -4.74 -13.71
C ILE A 256 2.74 -4.21 -14.87
N ASP A 257 3.85 -3.56 -14.56
CA ASP A 257 4.75 -2.97 -15.55
C ASP A 257 5.72 -4.01 -16.12
N ASN A 258 6.17 -4.95 -15.29
CA ASN A 258 7.11 -5.98 -15.70
C ASN A 258 6.70 -7.37 -15.18
N TYR A 259 6.64 -8.34 -16.09
CA TYR A 259 6.45 -9.75 -15.79
C TYR A 259 7.77 -10.49 -16.01
N PHE A 260 8.46 -10.84 -14.92
CA PHE A 260 9.77 -11.50 -14.97
C PHE A 260 9.62 -13.01 -14.93
N SER A 261 10.17 -13.74 -15.92
CA SER A 261 10.12 -15.20 -16.00
C SER A 261 11.30 -15.82 -15.26
N GLU A 262 11.05 -16.68 -14.27
CA GLU A 262 12.09 -17.47 -13.58
C GLU A 262 12.93 -18.29 -14.58
N LYS A 263 12.27 -18.86 -15.57
CA LYS A 263 12.93 -19.67 -16.60
C LYS A 263 14.02 -18.90 -17.36
N SER A 264 13.92 -17.58 -17.48
CA SER A 264 14.93 -16.74 -18.14
C SER A 264 16.27 -16.74 -17.40
N LEU A 265 16.31 -17.12 -16.12
CA LEU A 265 17.53 -17.20 -15.33
C LEU A 265 18.37 -18.44 -15.66
N TYR A 266 17.73 -19.53 -16.13
CA TYR A 266 18.42 -20.80 -16.37
C TYR A 266 19.05 -20.87 -17.76
N GLY A 267 20.30 -21.35 -17.80
CA GLY A 267 21.06 -21.54 -19.06
C GLY A 267 21.54 -20.24 -19.72
N THR A 268 21.36 -19.09 -19.06
CA THR A 268 21.77 -17.77 -19.56
C THR A 268 23.02 -17.22 -18.87
N GLY A 269 23.51 -17.91 -17.83
CA GLY A 269 24.67 -17.47 -17.03
C GLY A 269 24.32 -16.46 -15.94
N GLN A 270 23.06 -16.09 -15.75
CA GLN A 270 22.67 -15.08 -14.76
C GLN A 270 22.84 -15.58 -13.32
N ILE A 271 22.53 -16.85 -13.04
CA ILE A 271 22.75 -17.46 -11.73
C ILE A 271 24.24 -17.52 -11.43
N GLU A 272 25.02 -17.98 -12.40
CA GLU A 272 26.48 -18.05 -12.31
C GLU A 272 27.10 -16.68 -12.08
N ALA A 273 26.58 -15.64 -12.73
CA ALA A 273 27.07 -14.27 -12.57
C ALA A 273 26.84 -13.75 -11.15
N ALA A 274 25.65 -13.94 -10.58
CA ALA A 274 25.33 -13.53 -9.22
C ALA A 274 26.21 -14.26 -8.18
N ILE A 275 26.38 -15.57 -8.33
CA ILE A 275 27.23 -16.37 -7.44
C ILE A 275 28.70 -16.02 -7.61
N SER A 276 29.16 -15.74 -8.84
CA SER A 276 30.54 -15.30 -9.12
C SER A 276 30.84 -13.94 -8.46
N ASP A 277 29.93 -12.99 -8.52
CA ASP A 277 30.07 -11.68 -7.84
C ASP A 277 30.29 -11.87 -6.32
N LEU A 278 29.49 -12.73 -5.69
CA LEU A 278 29.63 -13.04 -4.28
C LEU A 278 30.92 -13.82 -3.97
N ARG A 279 31.39 -14.67 -4.91
CA ARG A 279 32.68 -15.38 -4.76
C ARG A 279 33.86 -14.43 -4.80
N VAL A 280 33.85 -13.43 -5.71
CA VAL A 280 34.87 -12.38 -5.75
C VAL A 280 34.89 -11.57 -4.45
N LYS A 281 33.75 -11.38 -3.82
CA LYS A 281 33.62 -10.72 -2.50
C LYS A 281 34.03 -11.63 -1.32
N GLY A 282 34.46 -12.88 -1.56
CA GLY A 282 34.86 -13.84 -0.52
C GLY A 282 33.69 -14.35 0.34
N LEU A 283 32.47 -14.27 -0.18
CA LEU A 283 31.22 -14.63 0.50
C LEU A 283 30.72 -16.03 0.15
N ILE A 284 31.35 -16.73 -0.79
CA ILE A 284 31.04 -18.11 -1.18
C ILE A 284 32.17 -19.02 -0.75
N TYR A 285 31.83 -20.16 -0.16
CA TYR A 285 32.79 -21.18 0.29
C TYR A 285 32.20 -22.60 0.20
N GLU A 286 33.08 -23.61 0.24
CA GLU A 286 32.69 -25.00 0.32
C GLU A 286 32.64 -25.45 1.78
N GLY A 287 31.53 -26.01 2.22
CA GLY A 287 31.32 -26.41 3.60
C GLY A 287 30.19 -27.39 3.81
N THR A 288 30.01 -27.82 5.04
CA THR A 288 28.90 -28.64 5.51
C THR A 288 28.09 -27.85 6.53
N LEU A 289 26.77 -28.00 6.51
CA LEU A 289 25.89 -27.42 7.52
C LEU A 289 25.55 -28.47 8.57
N ASP A 290 25.27 -28.03 9.79
CA ASP A 290 24.72 -28.87 10.85
C ASP A 290 23.31 -29.34 10.50
N ALA A 291 22.84 -30.41 11.15
CA ALA A 291 21.49 -30.93 10.96
C ALA A 291 20.43 -29.83 11.22
N PRO A 292 19.39 -29.72 10.38
CA PRO A 292 18.30 -28.79 10.63
C PRO A 292 17.62 -29.09 11.97
N LYS A 293 17.25 -28.05 12.72
CA LYS A 293 16.52 -28.18 13.99
C LYS A 293 15.29 -29.11 13.80
N GLY A 294 15.23 -30.17 14.60
CA GLY A 294 14.14 -31.15 14.60
C GLY A 294 14.37 -32.41 13.75
N LYS A 295 15.52 -32.57 13.10
CA LYS A 295 16.00 -33.87 12.58
C LYS A 295 17.02 -34.46 13.54
N THR A 296 16.90 -35.75 13.81
CA THR A 296 17.90 -36.49 14.59
C THR A 296 19.13 -36.77 13.76
N ASP A 297 20.31 -36.87 14.40
CA ASP A 297 21.60 -37.17 13.71
C ASP A 297 21.57 -38.47 12.89
N VAL A 298 20.61 -39.35 13.13
CA VAL A 298 20.45 -40.64 12.42
C VAL A 298 19.90 -40.43 11.00
N ASP A 299 19.17 -39.34 10.74
CA ASP A 299 18.56 -39.04 9.43
C ASP A 299 19.30 -37.97 8.63
N TRP A 300 20.46 -37.49 9.15
CA TRP A 300 21.23 -36.43 8.53
C TRP A 300 22.64 -36.89 8.17
N GLU A 301 22.96 -36.88 6.89
CA GLU A 301 24.32 -37.03 6.40
C GLU A 301 24.94 -35.69 6.04
N PRO A 302 26.07 -35.31 6.66
CA PRO A 302 26.80 -34.10 6.28
C PRO A 302 27.25 -34.18 4.82
N ARG A 303 26.74 -33.30 3.96
CA ARG A 303 27.15 -33.24 2.55
C ARG A 303 27.86 -31.92 2.30
N LYS A 304 28.99 -32.00 1.59
CA LYS A 304 29.72 -30.81 1.17
C LYS A 304 28.91 -30.07 0.11
N GLN A 305 28.67 -28.79 0.31
CA GLN A 305 27.87 -27.93 -0.55
C GLN A 305 28.55 -26.58 -0.72
N THR A 306 28.19 -25.84 -1.78
CA THR A 306 28.61 -24.45 -1.93
C THR A 306 27.68 -23.57 -1.11
N LEU A 307 28.25 -22.82 -0.16
CA LEU A 307 27.52 -22.03 0.84
C LEU A 307 27.76 -20.54 0.65
N PHE A 308 26.73 -19.74 0.91
CA PHE A 308 26.80 -18.29 1.04
C PHE A 308 26.85 -17.87 2.51
N LYS A 309 27.80 -17.00 2.86
CA LYS A 309 28.00 -16.46 4.22
C LYS A 309 26.92 -15.46 4.60
N SER A 310 25.66 -15.88 4.63
CA SER A 310 24.51 -15.00 4.90
C SER A 310 24.49 -14.50 6.35
N THR A 311 25.14 -15.23 7.29
CA THR A 311 25.26 -14.83 8.70
C THR A 311 25.99 -13.49 8.87
N LYS A 312 26.90 -13.12 7.95
CA LYS A 312 27.56 -11.82 7.96
C LYS A 312 26.60 -10.64 7.76
N TYR A 313 25.41 -10.89 7.22
CA TYR A 313 24.39 -9.91 6.88
C TYR A 313 23.09 -10.13 7.67
N GLY A 314 23.17 -10.80 8.83
CA GLY A 314 22.07 -10.92 9.79
C GLY A 314 21.12 -12.10 9.58
N ASP A 315 21.49 -13.08 8.75
CA ASP A 315 20.77 -14.38 8.71
C ASP A 315 21.20 -15.27 9.90
N ASP A 316 20.38 -16.26 10.21
CA ASP A 316 20.60 -17.15 11.36
C ASP A 316 21.64 -18.25 11.06
N VAL A 317 21.80 -18.64 9.80
CA VAL A 317 22.70 -19.71 9.34
C VAL A 317 23.12 -19.46 7.89
N ASP A 318 24.36 -19.82 7.51
CA ASP A 318 24.80 -19.76 6.13
C ASP A 318 23.96 -20.64 5.22
N ARG A 319 23.75 -20.22 3.98
CA ARG A 319 22.76 -20.87 3.08
C ARG A 319 23.41 -21.59 1.91
N PRO A 320 22.95 -22.82 1.61
CA PRO A 320 23.42 -23.53 0.44
C PRO A 320 22.87 -22.87 -0.83
N VAL A 321 23.77 -22.57 -1.77
CA VAL A 321 23.41 -22.03 -3.10
C VAL A 321 23.54 -23.11 -4.19
N GLN A 322 24.43 -24.11 -3.99
CA GLN A 322 24.59 -25.25 -4.91
C GLN A 322 24.72 -26.54 -4.10
N LYS A 323 24.03 -27.57 -4.56
CA LYS A 323 24.06 -28.91 -3.98
C LYS A 323 25.35 -29.65 -4.34
N SER A 324 25.62 -30.77 -3.66
CA SER A 324 26.76 -31.65 -3.94
C SER A 324 26.77 -32.26 -5.33
N ASP A 325 25.60 -32.38 -5.97
CA ASP A 325 25.42 -32.87 -7.33
C ASP A 325 25.64 -31.81 -8.43
N GLY A 326 26.01 -30.58 -8.03
CA GLY A 326 26.21 -29.45 -8.93
C GLY A 326 24.95 -28.68 -9.30
N ASN A 327 23.76 -29.13 -8.89
CA ASN A 327 22.51 -28.44 -9.15
C ASN A 327 22.33 -27.24 -8.23
N TRP A 328 21.74 -26.16 -8.74
CA TRP A 328 21.38 -25.01 -7.94
C TRP A 328 20.30 -25.36 -6.90
N THR A 329 20.37 -24.73 -5.73
CA THR A 329 19.25 -24.73 -4.78
C THR A 329 18.20 -23.71 -5.24
N TYR A 330 16.99 -23.73 -4.65
CA TYR A 330 15.95 -22.71 -4.93
C TYR A 330 16.38 -21.28 -4.58
N PHE A 331 17.37 -21.13 -3.70
CA PHE A 331 17.85 -19.82 -3.27
C PHE A 331 18.75 -19.13 -4.31
N ALA A 332 19.46 -19.89 -5.13
CA ALA A 332 20.37 -19.31 -6.13
C ALA A 332 19.64 -18.54 -7.25
N PRO A 333 18.53 -19.05 -7.85
CA PRO A 333 17.70 -18.27 -8.77
C PRO A 333 17.14 -16.98 -8.15
N ASP A 334 16.68 -17.04 -6.88
CA ASP A 334 16.16 -15.85 -6.21
C ASP A 334 17.26 -14.78 -6.00
N MET A 335 18.48 -15.20 -5.68
CA MET A 335 19.64 -14.29 -5.60
C MET A 335 19.95 -13.68 -6.98
N ALA A 336 19.89 -14.48 -8.05
CA ALA A 336 20.13 -14.00 -9.41
C ALA A 336 19.05 -13.01 -9.86
N TYR A 337 17.81 -13.26 -9.51
CA TYR A 337 16.70 -12.36 -9.79
C TYR A 337 16.87 -11.01 -9.09
N HIS A 338 17.23 -11.00 -7.81
CA HIS A 338 17.51 -9.75 -7.10
C HIS A 338 18.76 -9.06 -7.63
N PHE A 339 19.77 -9.82 -8.08
CA PHE A 339 20.93 -9.26 -8.77
C PHE A 339 20.54 -8.57 -10.10
N ASP A 340 19.58 -9.12 -10.84
CA ASP A 340 19.00 -8.48 -12.02
C ASP A 340 18.29 -7.17 -11.66
N LYS A 341 17.48 -7.15 -10.58
CA LYS A 341 16.86 -5.89 -10.09
C LYS A 341 17.92 -4.82 -9.80
N LEU A 342 19.03 -5.18 -9.14
CA LEU A 342 20.14 -4.27 -8.86
C LEU A 342 20.79 -3.74 -10.15
N ASN A 343 21.00 -4.61 -11.15
CA ASN A 343 21.59 -4.24 -12.43
C ASN A 343 20.68 -3.33 -13.26
N ARG A 344 19.35 -3.40 -13.06
CA ARG A 344 18.37 -2.45 -13.63
C ARG A 344 18.37 -1.09 -12.92
N GLY A 345 19.16 -0.94 -11.84
CA GLY A 345 19.40 0.32 -11.14
C GLY A 345 18.36 0.67 -10.07
N PHE A 346 17.66 -0.31 -9.52
CA PHE A 346 16.79 -0.10 -8.38
C PHE A 346 17.59 0.06 -7.09
N ASN A 347 17.33 1.11 -6.34
CA ASN A 347 18.00 1.41 -5.07
C ASN A 347 17.16 1.01 -3.86
N HIS A 348 15.86 0.76 -4.07
CA HIS A 348 14.94 0.29 -3.05
C HIS A 348 14.07 -0.81 -3.65
N LEU A 349 14.08 -1.96 -3.01
CA LEU A 349 13.30 -3.14 -3.39
C LEU A 349 12.26 -3.39 -2.30
N ILE A 350 11.02 -3.66 -2.72
CA ILE A 350 9.93 -4.00 -1.82
C ILE A 350 9.27 -5.26 -2.34
N ASP A 351 9.40 -6.37 -1.59
CA ASP A 351 8.77 -7.63 -1.92
C ASP A 351 7.59 -7.90 -0.98
N ILE A 352 6.45 -8.27 -1.54
CA ILE A 352 5.22 -8.53 -0.81
C ILE A 352 4.92 -10.02 -0.85
N PHE A 353 5.12 -10.69 0.27
CA PHE A 353 4.99 -12.14 0.43
C PHE A 353 3.80 -12.52 1.31
N GLY A 354 3.27 -13.72 1.13
CA GLY A 354 2.40 -14.36 2.11
C GLY A 354 3.12 -14.61 3.43
N ALA A 355 2.39 -14.63 4.53
CA ALA A 355 2.94 -14.82 5.87
C ALA A 355 3.65 -16.17 6.06
N ASP A 356 3.33 -17.17 5.25
CA ASP A 356 3.99 -18.48 5.19
C ASP A 356 5.47 -18.39 4.74
N HIS A 357 5.85 -17.31 4.07
CA HIS A 357 7.23 -17.04 3.65
C HIS A 357 8.08 -16.31 4.72
N GLY A 358 7.59 -16.15 5.96
CA GLY A 358 8.30 -15.42 7.03
C GLY A 358 9.74 -15.91 7.28
N GLY A 359 9.99 -17.21 7.17
CA GLY A 359 11.33 -17.79 7.29
C GLY A 359 12.31 -17.45 6.16
N TYR A 360 11.79 -16.83 5.06
CA TYR A 360 12.60 -16.45 3.90
C TYR A 360 13.19 -15.03 4.01
N VAL A 361 12.62 -14.20 4.87
CA VAL A 361 12.91 -12.75 4.98
C VAL A 361 14.39 -12.48 5.25
N LYS A 362 14.96 -13.11 6.29
CA LYS A 362 16.34 -12.83 6.71
C LYS A 362 17.35 -13.20 5.62
N ARG A 363 17.17 -14.35 4.97
CA ARG A 363 18.09 -14.82 3.93
C ARG A 363 18.07 -13.95 2.68
N MET A 364 16.90 -13.45 2.27
CA MET A 364 16.79 -12.54 1.12
C MET A 364 17.38 -11.18 1.43
N LYS A 365 17.11 -10.61 2.61
CA LYS A 365 17.75 -9.36 3.03
C LYS A 365 19.26 -9.48 3.06
N ALA A 366 19.79 -10.60 3.59
CA ALA A 366 21.23 -10.88 3.59
C ALA A 366 21.81 -10.98 2.17
N ALA A 367 21.10 -11.63 1.24
CA ALA A 367 21.53 -11.75 -0.14
C ALA A 367 21.59 -10.38 -0.85
N VAL A 368 20.54 -9.57 -0.74
CA VAL A 368 20.52 -8.23 -1.37
C VAL A 368 21.57 -7.32 -0.76
N ALA A 369 21.73 -7.30 0.55
CA ALA A 369 22.78 -6.51 1.21
C ALA A 369 24.18 -6.90 0.72
N ALA A 370 24.47 -8.21 0.59
CA ALA A 370 25.75 -8.70 0.09
C ALA A 370 25.98 -8.36 -1.40
N LEU A 371 24.96 -8.54 -2.24
CA LEU A 371 25.02 -8.25 -3.68
C LEU A 371 25.20 -6.76 -3.95
N SER A 372 24.47 -5.90 -3.23
CA SER A 372 24.50 -4.44 -3.40
C SER A 372 25.62 -3.73 -2.62
N LYS A 373 26.43 -4.44 -1.80
CA LYS A 373 27.35 -3.85 -0.84
C LYS A 373 26.67 -2.87 0.13
N GLU A 374 25.47 -3.27 0.60
CA GLU A 374 24.61 -2.48 1.49
C GLU A 374 24.12 -1.14 0.92
N GLN A 375 24.21 -0.95 -0.40
CA GLN A 375 23.76 0.29 -1.05
C GLN A 375 22.26 0.27 -1.41
N THR A 376 21.65 -0.90 -1.46
CA THR A 376 20.22 -1.09 -1.76
C THR A 376 19.53 -1.69 -0.55
N THR A 377 18.35 -1.15 -0.22
CA THR A 377 17.50 -1.70 0.81
C THR A 377 16.49 -2.69 0.21
N LEU A 378 16.26 -3.81 0.91
CA LEU A 378 15.16 -4.73 0.63
C LEU A 378 14.18 -4.70 1.81
N ASP A 379 12.98 -4.19 1.56
CA ASP A 379 11.85 -4.30 2.47
C ASP A 379 10.96 -5.49 2.07
N ILE A 380 10.67 -6.37 3.03
CA ILE A 380 9.74 -7.48 2.81
C ILE A 380 8.52 -7.25 3.68
N LYS A 381 7.35 -7.14 3.03
CA LYS A 381 6.05 -6.99 3.69
C LYS A 381 5.32 -8.33 3.68
N LEU A 382 5.06 -8.86 4.87
CA LEU A 382 4.31 -10.10 5.02
C LEU A 382 2.81 -9.81 5.11
N ILE A 383 2.02 -10.46 4.27
CA ILE A 383 0.58 -10.32 4.22
C ILE A 383 -0.06 -11.50 4.93
N GLN A 384 -0.78 -11.23 6.01
CA GLN A 384 -1.53 -12.22 6.76
C GLN A 384 -2.78 -12.70 6.04
N LEU A 385 -3.24 -13.89 6.42
CA LEU A 385 -4.35 -14.58 5.81
C LEU A 385 -5.64 -13.76 5.83
N VAL A 386 -6.44 -13.93 4.79
CA VAL A 386 -7.84 -13.51 4.74
C VAL A 386 -8.71 -14.70 5.12
N ARG A 387 -9.48 -14.56 6.18
CA ARG A 387 -10.49 -15.55 6.59
C ARG A 387 -11.83 -15.13 6.01
N LEU A 388 -12.45 -16.06 5.30
CA LEU A 388 -13.76 -15.80 4.68
C LEU A 388 -14.90 -16.21 5.60
N TYR A 389 -15.93 -15.38 5.60
CA TYR A 389 -17.18 -15.61 6.30
C TYR A 389 -18.39 -15.38 5.38
N LYS A 390 -19.46 -16.08 5.66
CA LYS A 390 -20.76 -15.86 5.07
C LYS A 390 -21.81 -15.86 6.20
N ASN A 391 -22.50 -14.74 6.40
CA ASN A 391 -23.42 -14.54 7.51
C ASN A 391 -22.82 -14.83 8.91
N GLY A 392 -21.55 -14.47 9.12
CA GLY A 392 -20.84 -14.70 10.36
C GLY A 392 -20.25 -16.11 10.54
N GLU A 393 -20.59 -17.06 9.65
CA GLU A 393 -20.07 -18.42 9.69
C GLU A 393 -18.81 -18.56 8.84
N PRO A 394 -17.75 -19.28 9.32
CA PRO A 394 -16.53 -19.50 8.56
C PRO A 394 -16.78 -20.23 7.24
N PHE A 395 -16.35 -19.64 6.14
CA PHE A 395 -16.37 -20.27 4.82
C PHE A 395 -15.04 -21.00 4.57
N LYS A 396 -15.06 -22.35 4.59
CA LYS A 396 -13.87 -23.17 4.38
C LYS A 396 -13.55 -23.30 2.89
N MET A 397 -12.37 -22.83 2.49
CA MET A 397 -11.84 -23.06 1.15
C MET A 397 -10.97 -24.33 1.10
N SER A 398 -11.08 -25.09 0.02
CA SER A 398 -10.19 -26.20 -0.28
C SER A 398 -9.90 -26.27 -1.78
N LYS A 399 -8.63 -26.05 -2.18
CA LYS A 399 -8.18 -26.22 -3.57
C LYS A 399 -8.42 -27.66 -4.08
N ARG A 400 -8.24 -28.67 -3.21
CA ARG A 400 -8.45 -30.09 -3.56
C ARG A 400 -9.92 -30.44 -3.76
N ALA A 401 -10.82 -29.78 -3.05
CA ALA A 401 -12.27 -29.98 -3.17
C ALA A 401 -12.94 -29.06 -4.20
N GLY A 402 -12.18 -28.21 -4.92
CA GLY A 402 -12.74 -27.24 -5.86
C GLY A 402 -13.55 -26.10 -5.22
N THR A 403 -13.51 -25.97 -3.88
CA THR A 403 -14.29 -24.98 -3.13
C THR A 403 -13.44 -23.77 -2.76
N PHE A 404 -12.80 -23.12 -3.71
CA PHE A 404 -12.11 -21.84 -3.46
C PHE A 404 -12.80 -20.72 -4.23
N ILE A 405 -12.84 -19.54 -3.63
CA ILE A 405 -13.40 -18.36 -4.29
C ILE A 405 -12.27 -17.69 -5.06
N THR A 406 -12.47 -17.54 -6.37
CA THR A 406 -11.54 -16.82 -7.22
C THR A 406 -11.57 -15.32 -6.93
N LEU A 407 -10.50 -14.61 -7.33
CA LEU A 407 -10.48 -13.14 -7.28
C LEU A 407 -11.61 -12.56 -8.14
N ARG A 408 -11.86 -13.14 -9.31
CA ARG A 408 -12.94 -12.73 -10.22
C ARG A 408 -14.30 -12.83 -9.55
N GLU A 409 -14.63 -13.99 -8.95
CA GLU A 409 -15.88 -14.16 -8.22
C GLU A 409 -16.03 -13.19 -7.04
N LEU A 410 -14.94 -12.87 -6.34
CA LEU A 410 -14.98 -11.84 -5.31
C LEU A 410 -15.37 -10.48 -5.89
N VAL A 411 -14.70 -10.05 -6.97
CA VAL A 411 -14.97 -8.75 -7.61
C VAL A 411 -16.39 -8.71 -8.20
N ASP A 412 -16.84 -9.78 -8.82
CA ASP A 412 -18.19 -9.86 -9.39
C ASP A 412 -19.28 -9.77 -8.32
N ARG A 413 -19.01 -10.25 -7.10
CA ARG A 413 -19.97 -10.21 -5.98
C ARG A 413 -20.02 -8.87 -5.25
N VAL A 414 -18.86 -8.27 -4.99
CA VAL A 414 -18.81 -7.08 -4.11
C VAL A 414 -18.36 -5.80 -4.84
N GLY A 415 -17.87 -5.92 -6.06
CA GLY A 415 -17.27 -4.81 -6.81
C GLY A 415 -15.80 -4.58 -6.46
N ALA A 416 -15.05 -4.00 -7.38
CA ALA A 416 -13.62 -3.72 -7.23
C ALA A 416 -13.34 -2.75 -6.07
N ASP A 417 -14.11 -1.67 -5.95
CA ASP A 417 -13.90 -0.63 -4.93
C ASP A 417 -14.06 -1.18 -3.52
N VAL A 418 -15.13 -1.97 -3.28
CA VAL A 418 -15.37 -2.61 -1.99
C VAL A 418 -14.25 -3.60 -1.67
N ALA A 419 -13.87 -4.44 -2.65
CA ALA A 419 -12.79 -5.40 -2.47
C ALA A 419 -11.47 -4.69 -2.12
N ARG A 420 -11.08 -3.66 -2.87
CA ARG A 420 -9.86 -2.86 -2.62
C ARG A 420 -9.87 -2.20 -1.25
N PHE A 421 -10.95 -1.53 -0.89
CA PHE A 421 -11.04 -0.81 0.38
C PHE A 421 -10.95 -1.77 1.57
N VAL A 422 -11.75 -2.85 1.56
CA VAL A 422 -11.80 -3.81 2.67
C VAL A 422 -10.45 -4.50 2.88
N MET A 423 -9.73 -4.84 1.81
CA MET A 423 -8.38 -5.45 1.92
C MET A 423 -7.36 -4.54 2.61
N LEU A 424 -7.60 -3.22 2.67
CA LEU A 424 -6.77 -2.22 3.33
C LEU A 424 -7.30 -1.78 4.72
N THR A 425 -8.42 -2.30 5.20
CA THR A 425 -8.97 -1.92 6.53
C THR A 425 -8.22 -2.51 7.72
N ARG A 426 -7.21 -3.32 7.45
CA ARG A 426 -6.34 -3.91 8.48
C ARG A 426 -4.88 -3.83 8.05
N LYS A 427 -3.99 -3.63 9.03
CA LYS A 427 -2.54 -3.68 8.82
C LYS A 427 -2.15 -5.03 8.20
N ASN A 428 -1.17 -5.03 7.29
CA ASN A 428 -0.76 -6.22 6.52
C ASN A 428 -0.38 -7.44 7.37
N ASP A 429 0.20 -7.23 8.55
CA ASP A 429 0.63 -8.26 9.51
C ASP A 429 -0.49 -8.75 10.45
N ALA A 430 -1.71 -8.19 10.36
CA ALA A 430 -2.89 -8.65 11.08
C ALA A 430 -3.82 -9.46 10.16
N THR A 431 -4.44 -10.51 10.69
CA THR A 431 -5.44 -11.31 9.97
C THR A 431 -6.65 -10.44 9.60
N LEU A 432 -7.18 -10.64 8.41
CA LEU A 432 -8.38 -9.94 7.92
C LEU A 432 -9.56 -10.92 7.85
N ASP A 433 -10.65 -10.56 8.49
CA ASP A 433 -11.93 -11.27 8.37
C ASP A 433 -12.78 -10.59 7.29
N PHE A 434 -13.12 -11.34 6.24
CA PHE A 434 -13.93 -10.86 5.13
C PHE A 434 -15.27 -11.60 5.12
N ASP A 435 -16.34 -10.89 5.46
CA ASP A 435 -17.70 -11.41 5.42
C ASP A 435 -18.46 -10.79 4.25
N PHE A 436 -18.85 -11.63 3.27
CA PHE A 436 -19.49 -11.20 2.04
C PHE A 436 -20.78 -10.41 2.25
N GLU A 437 -21.56 -10.77 3.27
CA GLU A 437 -22.82 -10.09 3.54
C GLU A 437 -22.59 -8.76 4.28
N LYS A 438 -21.64 -8.73 5.20
CA LYS A 438 -21.34 -7.51 5.97
C LYS A 438 -20.76 -6.40 5.09
N VAL A 439 -19.86 -6.73 4.16
CA VAL A 439 -19.23 -5.72 3.29
C VAL A 439 -20.20 -5.08 2.30
N LEU A 440 -21.36 -5.70 2.07
CA LEU A 440 -22.44 -5.17 1.21
C LEU A 440 -23.54 -4.43 2.00
N GLN A 441 -23.51 -4.46 3.34
CA GLN A 441 -24.51 -3.79 4.15
C GLN A 441 -24.40 -2.27 4.03
N GLN A 442 -25.56 -1.62 3.83
CA GLN A 442 -25.67 -0.17 3.73
C GLN A 442 -25.90 0.47 5.12
N THR A 443 -24.99 0.22 6.03
CA THR A 443 -25.05 0.72 7.42
C THR A 443 -23.81 1.52 7.79
N LYS A 444 -23.92 2.36 8.82
CA LYS A 444 -22.78 3.17 9.32
C LYS A 444 -21.64 2.32 9.90
N GLU A 445 -21.93 1.08 10.28
CA GLU A 445 -20.95 0.12 10.76
C GLU A 445 -20.09 -0.46 9.64
N ASN A 446 -20.52 -0.31 8.36
CA ASN A 446 -19.73 -0.70 7.20
C ASN A 446 -18.86 0.49 6.76
N PRO A 447 -17.52 0.45 6.97
CA PRO A 447 -16.66 1.59 6.74
C PRO A 447 -16.60 2.02 5.27
N ILE A 448 -16.69 1.10 4.31
CA ILE A 448 -16.70 1.46 2.88
C ILE A 448 -18.00 2.19 2.52
N PHE A 449 -19.15 1.68 2.96
CA PHE A 449 -20.42 2.35 2.73
C PHE A 449 -20.43 3.75 3.34
N TYR A 450 -19.88 3.90 4.53
CA TYR A 450 -19.82 5.19 5.23
C TYR A 450 -19.02 6.24 4.45
N VAL A 451 -17.87 5.84 3.88
CA VAL A 451 -17.06 6.71 3.00
C VAL A 451 -17.78 7.02 1.70
N GLN A 452 -18.34 6.00 1.02
CA GLN A 452 -19.08 6.19 -0.23
C GLN A 452 -20.32 7.08 -0.03
N TYR A 453 -20.99 6.97 1.12
CA TYR A 453 -22.14 7.79 1.43
C TYR A 453 -21.76 9.27 1.67
N ALA A 454 -20.61 9.54 2.31
CA ALA A 454 -20.07 10.89 2.39
C ALA A 454 -19.84 11.49 1.00
N HIS A 455 -19.17 10.75 0.12
CA HIS A 455 -18.90 11.17 -1.26
C HIS A 455 -20.21 11.41 -2.04
N ALA A 456 -21.19 10.52 -1.92
CA ALA A 456 -22.48 10.68 -2.59
C ALA A 456 -23.23 11.95 -2.11
N ARG A 457 -23.18 12.27 -0.81
CA ARG A 457 -23.73 13.51 -0.26
C ARG A 457 -23.03 14.73 -0.84
N ILE A 458 -21.71 14.77 -0.88
CA ILE A 458 -20.92 15.86 -1.48
C ILE A 458 -21.32 16.06 -2.94
N CYS A 459 -21.32 14.98 -3.73
CA CYS A 459 -21.75 15.05 -5.14
C CYS A 459 -23.20 15.55 -5.28
N SER A 460 -24.10 15.21 -4.35
CA SER A 460 -25.47 15.70 -4.36
C SER A 460 -25.55 17.20 -4.07
N VAL A 461 -24.75 17.70 -3.14
CA VAL A 461 -24.63 19.16 -2.86
C VAL A 461 -24.13 19.87 -4.13
N MET A 462 -23.05 19.40 -4.74
CA MET A 462 -22.49 20.01 -5.96
C MET A 462 -23.47 20.04 -7.13
N ARG A 463 -24.28 18.99 -7.32
CA ARG A 463 -25.36 19.02 -8.36
C ARG A 463 -26.41 20.09 -8.06
N LYS A 464 -26.84 20.21 -6.80
CA LYS A 464 -27.84 21.22 -6.42
C LYS A 464 -27.34 22.64 -6.63
N THR A 465 -26.05 22.92 -6.44
CA THR A 465 -25.50 24.27 -6.71
C THR A 465 -25.63 24.63 -8.19
N ILE A 466 -25.45 23.65 -9.08
CA ILE A 466 -25.66 23.85 -10.53
C ILE A 466 -27.12 24.17 -10.82
N ASP A 467 -28.07 23.45 -10.18
CA ASP A 467 -29.51 23.70 -10.34
C ASP A 467 -29.91 25.12 -9.88
N PHE A 468 -29.20 25.68 -8.89
CA PHE A 468 -29.37 27.07 -8.45
C PHE A 468 -28.62 28.10 -9.31
N GLY A 469 -27.89 27.66 -10.34
CA GLY A 469 -27.08 28.54 -11.20
C GLY A 469 -25.89 29.19 -10.48
N TRP A 470 -25.38 28.56 -9.43
CA TRP A 470 -24.20 29.05 -8.72
C TRP A 470 -22.93 28.57 -9.40
N ASP A 471 -21.96 29.47 -9.47
CA ASP A 471 -20.63 29.12 -9.95
C ASP A 471 -19.84 28.49 -8.82
N VAL A 472 -19.53 27.20 -8.98
CA VAL A 472 -18.87 26.35 -7.98
C VAL A 472 -17.63 25.67 -8.55
N ASP A 473 -17.02 26.26 -9.59
CA ASP A 473 -15.72 25.78 -10.02
C ASP A 473 -14.65 26.09 -8.97
N ASP A 474 -13.59 25.30 -8.97
CA ASP A 474 -12.51 25.39 -7.96
C ASP A 474 -11.91 26.80 -7.87
N LYS A 475 -11.86 27.53 -8.99
CA LYS A 475 -11.30 28.87 -9.06
C LYS A 475 -12.20 29.93 -8.43
N SER A 476 -13.50 29.82 -8.68
CA SER A 476 -14.52 30.70 -8.09
C SER A 476 -14.62 30.45 -6.58
N LEU A 477 -14.57 29.18 -6.15
CA LEU A 477 -14.54 28.82 -4.73
C LEU A 477 -13.27 29.32 -4.02
N ALA A 478 -12.11 29.23 -4.66
CA ALA A 478 -10.85 29.74 -4.09
C ALA A 478 -10.85 31.26 -3.87
N ALA A 479 -11.65 31.99 -4.66
CA ALA A 479 -11.80 33.44 -4.52
C ALA A 479 -12.78 33.87 -3.42
N CYS A 480 -13.55 32.94 -2.82
CA CYS A 480 -14.51 33.23 -1.78
C CYS A 480 -13.84 33.65 -0.46
N ASP A 481 -14.59 34.41 0.35
CA ASP A 481 -14.19 34.69 1.72
C ASP A 481 -14.40 33.46 2.60
N MET A 482 -13.29 32.89 3.07
CA MET A 482 -13.29 31.71 3.95
C MET A 482 -13.51 32.07 5.44
N SER A 483 -13.62 33.35 5.78
CA SER A 483 -13.79 33.80 7.19
C SER A 483 -15.15 33.40 7.78
N CYS A 484 -16.09 33.01 6.94
CA CYS A 484 -17.41 32.53 7.36
C CYS A 484 -17.37 31.10 7.96
N LEU A 485 -16.30 30.32 7.74
CA LEU A 485 -16.13 28.95 8.24
C LEU A 485 -15.61 28.94 9.68
N ASN A 486 -16.37 29.52 10.60
CA ASN A 486 -15.92 29.81 11.97
C ASN A 486 -16.50 28.89 13.06
N ASP A 487 -17.41 27.98 12.72
CA ASP A 487 -17.88 26.98 13.66
C ASP A 487 -16.81 25.90 13.91
N ALA A 488 -16.74 25.41 15.14
CA ALA A 488 -15.75 24.41 15.54
C ALA A 488 -15.82 23.10 14.73
N ALA A 489 -17.01 22.67 14.28
CA ALA A 489 -17.16 21.48 13.47
C ALA A 489 -16.68 21.69 12.02
N GLU A 490 -16.81 22.91 11.48
CA GLU A 490 -16.25 23.27 10.19
C GLU A 490 -14.73 23.29 10.24
N GLN A 491 -14.17 23.91 11.29
CA GLN A 491 -12.73 23.96 11.50
C GLN A 491 -12.14 22.55 11.69
N ALA A 492 -12.83 21.65 12.41
CA ALA A 492 -12.41 20.26 12.57
C ALA A 492 -12.34 19.53 11.22
N LEU A 493 -13.33 19.74 10.35
CA LEU A 493 -13.32 19.16 9.00
C LEU A 493 -12.15 19.71 8.16
N VAL A 494 -11.92 21.03 8.18
CA VAL A 494 -10.80 21.67 7.46
C VAL A 494 -9.46 21.15 7.99
N ALA A 495 -9.29 21.08 9.31
CA ALA A 495 -8.09 20.54 9.94
C ALA A 495 -7.85 19.07 9.53
N LYS A 496 -8.92 18.24 9.46
CA LYS A 496 -8.83 16.86 9.00
C LYS A 496 -8.39 16.77 7.53
N VAL A 497 -8.90 17.62 6.64
CA VAL A 497 -8.43 17.67 5.25
C VAL A 497 -6.97 18.12 5.17
N ALA A 498 -6.55 19.07 6.01
CA ALA A 498 -5.19 19.57 6.06
C ALA A 498 -4.15 18.52 6.53
N GLU A 499 -4.57 17.46 7.22
CA GLU A 499 -3.70 16.34 7.62
C GLU A 499 -3.21 15.50 6.43
N PHE A 500 -3.92 15.51 5.30
CA PHE A 500 -3.69 14.58 4.19
C PHE A 500 -2.25 14.56 3.67
N PRO A 501 -1.58 15.69 3.38
CA PRO A 501 -0.20 15.69 2.86
C PRO A 501 0.78 15.01 3.83
N ARG A 502 0.67 15.30 5.12
CA ARG A 502 1.48 14.68 6.17
C ARG A 502 1.21 13.18 6.26
N LEU A 503 -0.06 12.78 6.23
CA LEU A 503 -0.46 11.38 6.30
C LEU A 503 0.11 10.56 5.14
N VAL A 504 0.04 11.10 3.93
CA VAL A 504 0.58 10.47 2.71
C VAL A 504 2.08 10.23 2.84
N GLU A 505 2.84 11.22 3.29
CA GLU A 505 4.28 11.04 3.49
C GLU A 505 4.63 10.02 4.57
N ILE A 506 3.90 10.01 5.69
CA ILE A 506 4.09 9.02 6.76
C ILE A 506 3.76 7.61 6.24
N ALA A 507 2.64 7.46 5.53
CA ALA A 507 2.23 6.19 4.95
C ALA A 507 3.28 5.66 3.96
N ALA A 508 3.86 6.54 3.12
CA ALA A 508 4.91 6.20 2.18
C ALA A 508 6.22 5.79 2.89
N ARG A 509 6.70 6.58 3.87
CA ARG A 509 7.92 6.28 4.63
C ARG A 509 7.84 4.96 5.39
N SER A 510 6.67 4.60 5.91
CA SER A 510 6.45 3.35 6.64
C SER A 510 6.03 2.17 5.76
N ASN A 511 5.80 2.39 4.46
CA ASN A 511 5.21 1.42 3.55
C ASN A 511 3.88 0.85 4.10
N GLU A 512 2.97 1.74 4.54
CA GLU A 512 1.71 1.42 5.20
C GLU A 512 0.49 2.04 4.48
N PRO A 513 0.11 1.56 3.29
CA PRO A 513 -0.99 2.15 2.50
C PRO A 513 -2.35 2.07 3.20
N HIS A 514 -2.54 1.17 4.17
CA HIS A 514 -3.78 1.06 4.95
C HIS A 514 -4.10 2.34 5.75
N ARG A 515 -3.14 3.21 6.03
CA ARG A 515 -3.36 4.50 6.69
C ARG A 515 -4.30 5.41 5.89
N ILE A 516 -4.27 5.30 4.55
CA ILE A 516 -5.18 6.07 3.68
C ILE A 516 -6.63 5.60 3.89
N ALA A 517 -6.87 4.29 4.00
CA ALA A 517 -8.21 3.77 4.24
C ALA A 517 -8.77 4.22 5.61
N PHE A 518 -7.93 4.25 6.65
CA PHE A 518 -8.33 4.75 7.97
C PHE A 518 -8.65 6.24 7.92
N TYR A 519 -7.79 7.03 7.26
CA TYR A 519 -8.01 8.46 7.10
C TYR A 519 -9.33 8.77 6.36
N LEU A 520 -9.64 8.03 5.29
CA LEU A 520 -10.90 8.20 4.57
C LEU A 520 -12.13 7.95 5.47
N TYR A 521 -12.06 6.97 6.35
CA TYR A 521 -13.13 6.71 7.31
C TYR A 521 -13.26 7.84 8.33
N GLU A 522 -12.15 8.33 8.87
CA GLU A 522 -12.11 9.45 9.82
C GLU A 522 -12.63 10.75 9.17
N LEU A 523 -12.18 11.06 7.94
CA LEU A 523 -12.66 12.21 7.18
C LEU A 523 -14.17 12.13 6.91
N ALA A 524 -14.67 10.95 6.51
CA ALA A 524 -16.10 10.75 6.34
C ALA A 524 -16.87 10.92 7.65
N SER A 525 -16.29 10.55 8.79
CA SER A 525 -16.88 10.72 10.11
C SER A 525 -17.03 12.21 10.47
N GLU A 526 -15.98 13.02 10.26
CA GLU A 526 -16.04 14.46 10.47
C GLU A 526 -17.08 15.12 9.56
N PHE A 527 -17.09 14.75 8.27
CA PHE A 527 -18.08 15.25 7.32
C PHE A 527 -19.52 14.90 7.74
N HIS A 528 -19.81 13.66 8.13
CA HIS A 528 -21.14 13.27 8.58
C HIS A 528 -21.53 13.92 9.89
N SER A 529 -20.58 14.19 10.80
CA SER A 529 -20.81 14.93 12.03
C SER A 529 -21.28 16.35 11.73
N LEU A 530 -20.57 17.08 10.87
CA LEU A 530 -20.97 18.42 10.42
C LEU A 530 -22.31 18.40 9.68
N TRP A 531 -22.53 17.42 8.79
CA TRP A 531 -23.81 17.24 8.09
C TRP A 531 -25.00 17.10 9.05
N ASN A 532 -24.85 16.25 10.06
CA ASN A 532 -25.90 16.01 11.05
C ASN A 532 -26.15 17.24 11.92
N LYS A 533 -25.08 17.97 12.30
CA LYS A 533 -25.20 19.25 13.04
C LYS A 533 -26.02 20.28 12.27
N GLY A 534 -25.92 20.32 10.94
CA GLY A 534 -26.74 21.19 10.08
C GLY A 534 -28.25 20.86 10.07
N ASN A 535 -28.70 19.72 10.64
CA ASN A 535 -30.12 19.46 10.84
C ASN A 535 -30.70 20.30 12.00
N ASP A 536 -29.93 20.44 13.09
CA ASP A 536 -30.32 21.15 14.29
C ASP A 536 -29.93 22.64 14.22
N HIS A 537 -28.90 22.97 13.44
CA HIS A 537 -28.29 24.26 13.21
C HIS A 537 -28.36 24.64 11.72
N PRO A 538 -29.45 25.23 11.22
CA PRO A 538 -29.62 25.57 9.81
C PRO A 538 -28.47 26.40 9.21
N GLU A 539 -27.82 27.24 10.03
CA GLU A 539 -26.65 28.06 9.66
C GLU A 539 -25.41 27.22 9.29
N LEU A 540 -25.38 25.96 9.67
CA LEU A 540 -24.29 25.01 9.35
C LEU A 540 -24.60 24.07 8.17
N ARG A 541 -25.71 24.30 7.47
CA ARG A 541 -26.02 23.54 6.25
C ARG A 541 -25.05 23.91 5.14
N PHE A 542 -24.66 22.92 4.33
CA PHE A 542 -23.79 23.14 3.17
C PHE A 542 -24.42 24.06 2.09
N LEU A 543 -25.73 24.13 2.04
CA LEU A 543 -26.48 25.01 1.14
C LEU A 543 -27.46 25.85 1.97
N HIS A 544 -27.28 27.16 1.93
CA HIS A 544 -28.24 28.12 2.46
C HIS A 544 -29.05 28.74 1.33
N CYS A 545 -30.32 28.45 1.29
CA CYS A 545 -31.24 29.10 0.36
C CYS A 545 -32.05 30.16 1.12
N LEU A 546 -31.67 31.41 1.00
CA LEU A 546 -32.43 32.53 1.56
C LEU A 546 -33.78 32.78 0.84
N LEU A 547 -34.02 32.10 -0.28
CA LEU A 547 -35.23 32.28 -1.07
C LEU A 547 -36.49 31.66 -0.46
N TYR A 548 -36.42 30.88 0.60
CA TYR A 548 -37.60 30.30 1.25
C TYR A 548 -38.27 31.20 2.30
N THR A 549 -37.67 32.33 2.64
CA THR A 549 -38.25 33.30 3.59
C THR A 549 -38.99 34.44 2.91
N SER A 550 -38.89 34.58 1.59
CA SER A 550 -39.59 35.68 0.88
C SER A 550 -41.01 35.40 0.50
N ASP A 551 -41.47 34.13 0.48
CA ASP A 551 -42.84 33.75 0.21
C ASP A 551 -43.77 33.75 1.44
N ALA A 552 -43.20 34.00 2.63
CA ALA A 552 -43.96 34.07 3.88
C ALA A 552 -43.99 35.47 4.50
N ALA A 553 -43.34 36.45 3.90
CA ALA A 553 -43.40 37.84 4.32
C ALA A 553 -43.50 38.75 3.09
N ASP A 554 -44.70 38.90 2.64
CA ASP A 554 -45.10 40.06 1.83
C ASP A 554 -44.75 41.30 2.62
N GLU A 555 -44.21 42.30 1.93
CA GLU A 555 -43.96 43.69 2.37
C GLU A 555 -42.58 44.01 2.98
N GLY A 556 -41.77 44.53 2.08
CA GLY A 556 -40.94 45.71 2.37
C GLY A 556 -39.62 45.45 3.09
N LEU A 557 -38.57 45.48 2.33
CA LEU A 557 -37.29 46.11 2.59
C LEU A 557 -36.11 45.27 2.00
N GLY A 558 -35.38 45.94 1.20
CA GLY A 558 -34.06 45.64 0.65
C GLY A 558 -33.43 44.24 0.84
N VAL A 559 -33.42 43.48 -0.23
CA VAL A 559 -32.68 42.24 -0.28
C VAL A 559 -31.19 42.55 -0.25
N ASP A 560 -30.56 42.29 0.88
CA ASP A 560 -29.11 42.15 0.93
C ASP A 560 -28.72 40.77 0.42
N LEU A 561 -28.08 40.70 -0.76
CA LEU A 561 -27.59 39.49 -1.40
C LEU A 561 -26.31 38.96 -0.73
N GLY A 562 -26.22 39.09 0.59
CA GLY A 562 -25.10 38.66 1.41
C GLY A 562 -25.20 37.18 1.78
N GLY A 563 -24.22 36.38 1.43
CA GLY A 563 -23.93 35.13 2.10
C GLY A 563 -24.35 33.85 1.37
N ARG A 564 -23.76 33.57 0.24
CA ARG A 564 -23.70 32.20 -0.30
C ARG A 564 -22.64 31.42 0.47
N ARG A 565 -23.04 30.29 1.05
CA ARG A 565 -22.12 29.40 1.78
C ARG A 565 -22.12 28.05 1.10
N ILE A 566 -20.95 27.61 0.63
CA ILE A 566 -20.71 26.29 0.05
C ILE A 566 -19.42 25.78 0.70
N ILE A 567 -19.46 24.64 1.34
CA ILE A 567 -18.30 23.95 1.93
C ILE A 567 -17.95 22.74 1.10
#